data_6c699bac584fe19115a75504cbaf155c
#
_entry.id   6c699bac584fe19115a75504cbaf155c
#
_cell.length_a   1.000
_cell.length_b   1.000
_cell.length_c   1.000
_cell.angle_alpha   90.00
_cell.angle_beta   90.00
_cell.angle_gamma   90.00
#
_symmetry.space_group_name_H-M   'P 1'
#
loop_
_entity.id
_entity.type
_entity.pdbx_description
1 polymer ?
#
loop_
_entity_poly.entity_id
_entity_poly.type
_entity_poly.pdbx_seq_one_letter_code
_entity_poly.pdbx_strand_id
1 'polypeptide(L)'
;MARSSTRPTSRDVAHAAGVSQAAVSLVLGDKWRGRVSQATAERVREAARELGYRPNLAARNLRLGRTRTVLLVVPALTTEFFAGVYTGAARVAAEHGFGMVLYPSPEGVGPARDPFASAQAALDGVIASSMAADALTAIRGEALPLVMLDSDPAGSLGAATVNLDIADGVRQVAGHLLGLGHRRVLHLAADVPSWTFEIRAAELAARLAAVPGTEIRTARAPISIEGALAATEAALTAPGPRPTAVVCDDDKLAAGAYKALRRLGLRVPDDVSVTGLDDLALATALDPELTTVRLDAELFGERGMRALLAVLEGREPESGDIPVHLVVRGSTAPPRVSG
;
A
#
# COMPACT_ATOMS: atom_id res chain seq x y z
N MET A 1 -27.22 -45.84 -11.91
CA MET A 1 -27.86 -44.58 -12.32
C MET A 1 -27.38 -43.47 -11.42
N ALA A 2 -26.41 -42.67 -11.88
CA ALA A 2 -25.86 -41.54 -11.14
C ALA A 2 -26.88 -40.39 -11.20
N ARG A 3 -27.39 -39.97 -10.03
CA ARG A 3 -28.23 -38.75 -9.91
C ARG A 3 -27.33 -37.55 -10.27
N SER A 4 -27.68 -36.90 -11.35
CA SER A 4 -27.15 -35.58 -11.69
C SER A 4 -27.45 -34.63 -10.53
N SER A 5 -26.43 -34.26 -9.73
CA SER A 5 -26.57 -33.31 -8.64
C SER A 5 -26.62 -31.89 -9.22
N THR A 6 -27.78 -31.51 -9.71
CA THR A 6 -28.07 -30.11 -10.02
C THR A 6 -28.01 -29.31 -8.71
N ARG A 7 -27.11 -28.28 -8.66
CA ARG A 7 -27.07 -27.37 -7.50
C ARG A 7 -28.46 -26.81 -7.20
N PRO A 8 -28.91 -26.82 -5.91
CA PRO A 8 -30.19 -26.28 -5.53
C PRO A 8 -30.30 -24.80 -5.95
N THR A 9 -31.46 -24.38 -6.37
CA THR A 9 -31.78 -23.04 -6.85
C THR A 9 -32.63 -22.27 -5.85
N SER A 10 -32.77 -20.95 -6.02
CA SER A 10 -33.69 -20.14 -5.22
C SER A 10 -35.15 -20.57 -5.37
N ARG A 11 -35.51 -21.25 -6.48
CA ARG A 11 -36.84 -21.82 -6.72
C ARG A 11 -37.07 -23.03 -5.83
N ASP A 12 -36.08 -23.87 -5.61
CA ASP A 12 -36.19 -25.04 -4.74
C ASP A 12 -36.36 -24.60 -3.27
N VAL A 13 -35.62 -23.54 -2.85
CA VAL A 13 -35.80 -22.94 -1.52
C VAL A 13 -37.21 -22.34 -1.36
N ALA A 14 -37.70 -21.65 -2.39
CA ALA A 14 -39.04 -21.06 -2.39
C ALA A 14 -40.12 -22.15 -2.23
N HIS A 15 -39.96 -23.26 -2.96
CA HIS A 15 -40.85 -24.39 -2.87
C HIS A 15 -40.82 -25.06 -1.47
N ALA A 16 -39.62 -25.34 -0.96
CA ALA A 16 -39.44 -25.95 0.37
C ALA A 16 -39.96 -25.06 1.51
N ALA A 17 -39.77 -23.74 1.42
CA ALA A 17 -40.24 -22.80 2.44
C ALA A 17 -41.70 -22.37 2.27
N GLY A 18 -42.40 -22.77 1.17
CA GLY A 18 -43.77 -22.38 0.88
C GLY A 18 -43.97 -20.88 0.64
N VAL A 19 -42.98 -20.23 -0.08
CA VAL A 19 -42.97 -18.78 -0.34
C VAL A 19 -42.63 -18.47 -1.80
N SER A 20 -42.75 -17.21 -2.20
CA SER A 20 -42.31 -16.77 -3.52
C SER A 20 -40.76 -16.65 -3.59
N GLN A 21 -40.18 -16.77 -4.79
CA GLN A 21 -38.75 -16.49 -5.01
C GLN A 21 -38.34 -15.06 -4.60
N ALA A 22 -39.29 -14.12 -4.70
CA ALA A 22 -39.05 -12.74 -4.24
C ALA A 22 -38.84 -12.69 -2.72
N ALA A 23 -39.66 -13.44 -1.95
CA ALA A 23 -39.53 -13.55 -0.51
C ALA A 23 -38.17 -14.21 -0.13
N VAL A 24 -37.75 -15.28 -0.82
CA VAL A 24 -36.40 -15.89 -0.64
C VAL A 24 -35.30 -14.87 -0.89
N SER A 25 -35.40 -14.10 -1.96
CA SER A 25 -34.41 -13.07 -2.30
C SER A 25 -34.34 -11.96 -1.24
N LEU A 26 -35.50 -11.54 -0.70
CA LEU A 26 -35.56 -10.55 0.37
C LEU A 26 -34.92 -11.07 1.67
N VAL A 27 -35.23 -12.31 2.06
CA VAL A 27 -34.74 -12.92 3.30
C VAL A 27 -33.24 -13.20 3.23
N LEU A 28 -32.79 -13.85 2.17
CA LEU A 28 -31.35 -14.19 2.01
C LEU A 28 -30.47 -12.99 1.63
N GLY A 29 -31.11 -11.87 1.20
CA GLY A 29 -30.47 -10.57 0.97
C GLY A 29 -30.55 -9.60 2.14
N ASP A 30 -31.03 -10.04 3.30
CA ASP A 30 -31.24 -9.25 4.53
C ASP A 30 -32.11 -7.99 4.37
N LYS A 31 -33.00 -7.98 3.35
CA LYS A 31 -33.92 -6.87 3.04
C LYS A 31 -35.39 -7.20 3.41
N TRP A 32 -35.59 -8.15 4.31
CA TRP A 32 -36.89 -8.72 4.64
C TRP A 32 -37.65 -7.95 5.71
N ARG A 33 -36.98 -7.17 6.58
CA ARG A 33 -37.59 -6.43 7.67
C ARG A 33 -38.65 -5.46 7.15
N GLY A 34 -39.85 -5.51 7.73
CA GLY A 34 -41.01 -4.73 7.30
C GLY A 34 -41.70 -5.23 6.01
N ARG A 35 -41.18 -6.30 5.37
CA ARG A 35 -41.75 -6.86 4.11
C ARG A 35 -42.13 -8.32 4.22
N VAL A 36 -41.51 -9.07 5.12
CA VAL A 36 -41.74 -10.49 5.38
C VAL A 36 -41.73 -10.68 6.88
N SER A 37 -42.65 -11.57 7.39
CA SER A 37 -42.68 -11.86 8.82
C SER A 37 -41.43 -12.60 9.28
N GLN A 38 -41.07 -12.47 10.56
CA GLN A 38 -39.91 -13.14 11.15
C GLN A 38 -40.03 -14.67 11.00
N ALA A 39 -41.19 -15.24 11.28
CA ALA A 39 -41.47 -16.68 11.12
C ALA A 39 -41.23 -17.17 9.68
N THR A 40 -41.58 -16.35 8.68
CA THR A 40 -41.32 -16.66 7.27
C THR A 40 -39.86 -16.55 6.94
N ALA A 41 -39.12 -15.55 7.50
CA ALA A 41 -37.72 -15.41 7.30
C ALA A 41 -36.92 -16.59 7.90
N GLU A 42 -37.31 -17.08 9.05
CA GLU A 42 -36.74 -18.27 9.68
C GLU A 42 -36.94 -19.53 8.84
N ARG A 43 -38.16 -19.78 8.33
CA ARG A 43 -38.44 -20.92 7.44
C ARG A 43 -37.60 -20.88 6.16
N VAL A 44 -37.43 -19.71 5.56
CA VAL A 44 -36.61 -19.57 4.36
C VAL A 44 -35.13 -19.88 4.65
N ARG A 45 -34.59 -19.41 5.79
CA ARG A 45 -33.20 -19.69 6.19
C ARG A 45 -33.03 -21.19 6.49
N GLU A 46 -33.99 -21.84 7.13
CA GLU A 46 -33.97 -23.27 7.40
C GLU A 46 -33.96 -24.07 6.10
N ALA A 47 -34.90 -23.82 5.20
CA ALA A 47 -34.98 -24.48 3.91
C ALA A 47 -33.69 -24.30 3.08
N ALA A 48 -33.09 -23.10 3.13
CA ALA A 48 -31.84 -22.86 2.46
C ALA A 48 -30.67 -23.68 3.06
N ARG A 49 -30.62 -23.84 4.40
CA ARG A 49 -29.63 -24.68 5.09
C ARG A 49 -29.79 -26.15 4.75
N GLU A 50 -31.00 -26.69 4.86
CA GLU A 50 -31.35 -28.08 4.56
C GLU A 50 -31.00 -28.50 3.13
N LEU A 51 -31.30 -27.62 2.18
CA LEU A 51 -30.97 -27.82 0.76
C LEU A 51 -29.48 -27.56 0.42
N GLY A 52 -28.68 -27.02 1.34
CA GLY A 52 -27.31 -26.57 1.05
C GLY A 52 -27.30 -25.43 0.03
N TYR A 53 -28.36 -24.65 -0.08
CA TYR A 53 -28.46 -23.55 -1.02
C TYR A 53 -27.63 -22.36 -0.54
N ARG A 54 -26.75 -21.89 -1.41
CA ARG A 54 -26.06 -20.61 -1.26
C ARG A 54 -26.51 -19.67 -2.36
N PRO A 55 -26.89 -18.41 -2.04
CA PRO A 55 -27.23 -17.43 -3.07
C PRO A 55 -26.10 -17.33 -4.11
N ASN A 56 -26.43 -17.43 -5.38
CA ASN A 56 -25.47 -17.23 -6.44
C ASN A 56 -25.22 -15.71 -6.57
N LEU A 57 -24.18 -15.23 -5.89
CA LEU A 57 -23.78 -13.82 -5.91
C LEU A 57 -23.40 -13.39 -7.32
N ALA A 58 -22.79 -14.26 -8.12
CA ALA A 58 -22.44 -13.96 -9.51
C ALA A 58 -23.68 -13.69 -10.37
N ALA A 59 -24.75 -14.51 -10.25
CA ALA A 59 -26.00 -14.28 -10.95
C ALA A 59 -26.76 -13.03 -10.45
N ARG A 60 -26.61 -12.68 -9.16
CA ARG A 60 -27.14 -11.44 -8.59
C ARG A 60 -26.38 -10.24 -9.11
N ASN A 61 -25.06 -10.31 -9.12
CA ASN A 61 -24.17 -9.26 -9.56
C ASN A 61 -24.34 -8.98 -11.06
N LEU A 62 -24.49 -10.04 -11.86
CA LEU A 62 -24.79 -9.92 -13.30
C LEU A 62 -26.10 -9.14 -13.58
N ARG A 63 -27.14 -9.33 -12.74
CA ARG A 63 -28.36 -8.53 -12.85
C ARG A 63 -28.22 -7.09 -12.42
N LEU A 64 -27.27 -6.79 -11.54
CA LEU A 64 -27.02 -5.46 -11.02
C LEU A 64 -25.96 -4.70 -11.84
N GLY A 65 -25.31 -5.38 -12.79
CA GLY A 65 -24.20 -4.81 -13.59
C GLY A 65 -22.97 -4.44 -12.74
N ARG A 66 -22.90 -4.94 -11.48
CA ARG A 66 -21.78 -4.67 -10.54
C ARG A 66 -21.45 -5.92 -9.77
N THR A 67 -20.17 -6.20 -9.64
CA THR A 67 -19.66 -7.39 -8.93
C THR A 67 -19.44 -7.12 -7.44
N ARG A 68 -19.33 -5.85 -7.07
CA ARG A 68 -18.93 -5.37 -5.74
C ARG A 68 -17.63 -5.99 -5.27
N THR A 69 -16.69 -6.08 -6.18
CA THR A 69 -15.35 -6.59 -5.91
C THR A 69 -14.32 -5.63 -6.46
N VAL A 70 -13.37 -5.25 -5.63
CA VAL A 70 -12.26 -4.36 -5.96
C VAL A 70 -10.95 -5.13 -5.85
N LEU A 71 -10.01 -4.85 -6.75
CA LEU A 71 -8.66 -5.37 -6.73
C LEU A 71 -7.73 -4.33 -6.13
N LEU A 72 -6.93 -4.73 -5.13
CA LEU A 72 -5.80 -3.96 -4.63
C LEU A 72 -4.49 -4.62 -5.11
N VAL A 73 -3.71 -3.90 -5.89
CA VAL A 73 -2.41 -4.35 -6.42
C VAL A 73 -1.29 -3.64 -5.68
N VAL A 74 -0.40 -4.42 -5.07
CA VAL A 74 0.74 -3.93 -4.30
C VAL A 74 2.03 -4.65 -4.74
N PRO A 75 3.24 -4.08 -4.54
CA PRO A 75 4.47 -4.71 -5.04
C PRO A 75 4.74 -6.04 -4.34
N ALA A 76 4.81 -6.04 -3.03
CA ALA A 76 5.05 -7.23 -2.22
C ALA A 76 4.55 -7.02 -0.79
N LEU A 77 4.31 -8.11 -0.07
CA LEU A 77 3.91 -8.07 1.34
C LEU A 77 5.13 -8.28 2.26
N THR A 78 6.24 -7.68 1.94
CA THR A 78 7.49 -7.82 2.69
C THR A 78 7.64 -6.81 3.82
N THR A 79 6.74 -5.82 3.88
CA THR A 79 6.67 -4.79 4.93
C THR A 79 5.26 -4.65 5.45
N GLU A 80 5.14 -4.10 6.67
CA GLU A 80 3.85 -3.82 7.33
C GLU A 80 3.05 -2.72 6.60
N PHE A 81 3.72 -1.85 5.85
CA PHE A 81 3.09 -0.71 5.17
C PHE A 81 1.92 -1.14 4.28
N PHE A 82 2.15 -2.09 3.36
CA PHE A 82 1.07 -2.55 2.47
C PHE A 82 0.00 -3.39 3.17
N ALA A 83 0.33 -4.00 4.30
CA ALA A 83 -0.68 -4.63 5.16
C ALA A 83 -1.62 -3.58 5.78
N GLY A 84 -1.07 -2.44 6.22
CA GLY A 84 -1.85 -1.28 6.67
C GLY A 84 -2.73 -0.70 5.55
N VAL A 85 -2.18 -0.50 4.36
CA VAL A 85 -2.93 -0.04 3.18
C VAL A 85 -4.12 -0.96 2.89
N TYR A 86 -3.89 -2.28 2.87
CA TYR A 86 -4.99 -3.24 2.71
C TYR A 86 -6.05 -3.12 3.82
N THR A 87 -5.62 -2.99 5.08
CA THR A 87 -6.53 -2.90 6.22
C THR A 87 -7.45 -1.70 6.11
N GLY A 88 -6.90 -0.51 5.83
CA GLY A 88 -7.68 0.71 5.65
C GLY A 88 -8.63 0.62 4.45
N ALA A 89 -8.14 0.17 3.31
CA ALA A 89 -8.94 0.01 2.09
C ALA A 89 -10.07 -1.01 2.27
N ALA A 90 -9.78 -2.17 2.88
CA ALA A 90 -10.76 -3.24 3.12
C ALA A 90 -11.85 -2.82 4.09
N ARG A 91 -11.54 -2.01 5.10
CA ARG A 91 -12.52 -1.44 6.03
C ARG A 91 -13.54 -0.59 5.29
N VAL A 92 -13.09 0.37 4.49
CA VAL A 92 -13.97 1.23 3.68
C VAL A 92 -14.77 0.41 2.66
N ALA A 93 -14.13 -0.57 2.00
CA ALA A 93 -14.81 -1.46 1.08
C ALA A 93 -15.98 -2.20 1.76
N ALA A 94 -15.75 -2.77 2.94
CA ALA A 94 -16.76 -3.49 3.71
C ALA A 94 -17.94 -2.59 4.12
N GLU A 95 -17.68 -1.36 4.57
CA GLU A 95 -18.71 -0.37 4.92
C GLU A 95 -19.65 -0.08 3.74
N HIS A 96 -19.13 -0.13 2.51
CA HIS A 96 -19.92 0.10 1.28
C HIS A 96 -20.37 -1.19 0.60
N GLY A 97 -20.19 -2.35 1.24
CA GLY A 97 -20.62 -3.66 0.75
C GLY A 97 -19.82 -4.18 -0.43
N PHE A 98 -18.55 -3.79 -0.54
CA PHE A 98 -17.58 -4.33 -1.49
C PHE A 98 -16.70 -5.39 -0.83
N GLY A 99 -16.33 -6.42 -1.59
CA GLY A 99 -15.22 -7.32 -1.29
C GLY A 99 -13.93 -6.79 -1.88
N MET A 100 -12.80 -7.13 -1.25
CA MET A 100 -11.48 -6.76 -1.75
C MET A 100 -10.64 -8.01 -2.01
N VAL A 101 -10.00 -8.04 -3.18
CA VAL A 101 -8.98 -9.04 -3.55
C VAL A 101 -7.63 -8.34 -3.50
N LEU A 102 -6.67 -8.92 -2.80
CA LEU A 102 -5.31 -8.44 -2.74
C LEU A 102 -4.45 -9.22 -3.73
N TYR A 103 -3.70 -8.50 -4.57
CA TYR A 103 -2.74 -9.09 -5.48
C TYR A 103 -1.34 -8.51 -5.22
N PRO A 104 -0.46 -9.25 -4.55
CA PRO A 104 0.93 -8.88 -4.48
C PRO A 104 1.63 -9.22 -5.80
N SER A 105 2.38 -8.25 -6.35
CA SER A 105 3.18 -8.40 -7.56
C SER A 105 4.66 -8.29 -7.21
N PRO A 106 5.31 -9.38 -6.78
CA PRO A 106 6.72 -9.36 -6.42
C PRO A 106 7.58 -9.11 -7.66
N GLU A 107 8.64 -8.31 -7.50
CA GLU A 107 9.61 -8.06 -8.54
C GLU A 107 10.24 -9.37 -9.07
N GLY A 108 10.50 -9.43 -10.38
CA GLY A 108 11.16 -10.56 -11.02
C GLY A 108 10.29 -11.78 -11.24
N VAL A 109 9.06 -11.80 -10.74
CA VAL A 109 8.04 -12.73 -11.22
C VAL A 109 7.33 -12.01 -12.36
N GLY A 110 7.80 -12.23 -13.58
CA GLY A 110 7.16 -11.67 -14.77
C GLY A 110 5.65 -11.85 -14.74
N PRO A 111 4.86 -11.09 -15.54
CA PRO A 111 3.42 -11.17 -15.50
C PRO A 111 3.02 -12.63 -15.61
N ALA A 112 2.52 -13.19 -14.49
CA ALA A 112 1.80 -14.45 -14.58
C ALA A 112 0.82 -14.27 -15.74
N ARG A 113 0.73 -15.23 -16.65
CA ARG A 113 -0.27 -15.24 -17.73
C ARG A 113 -1.54 -14.69 -17.13
N ASP A 114 -1.94 -13.51 -17.56
CA ASP A 114 -2.98 -12.65 -17.00
C ASP A 114 -3.95 -13.44 -16.08
N PRO A 115 -3.73 -13.47 -14.76
CA PRO A 115 -4.64 -14.14 -13.84
C PRO A 115 -6.00 -13.42 -13.78
N PHE A 116 -6.07 -12.24 -14.43
CA PHE A 116 -7.20 -11.33 -14.40
C PHE A 116 -8.08 -11.40 -15.65
N ALA A 117 -7.60 -11.98 -16.80
CA ALA A 117 -8.43 -12.07 -17.99
C ALA A 117 -9.78 -12.76 -17.73
N SER A 118 -9.81 -13.75 -16.85
CA SER A 118 -11.06 -14.38 -16.38
C SER A 118 -11.72 -13.67 -15.21
N ALA A 119 -10.98 -12.85 -14.43
CA ALA A 119 -11.47 -12.15 -13.26
C ALA A 119 -11.92 -10.71 -13.58
N GLN A 120 -11.52 -10.13 -14.70
CA GLN A 120 -11.87 -8.77 -15.13
C GLN A 120 -13.39 -8.57 -15.17
N ALA A 121 -14.12 -9.52 -15.71
CA ALA A 121 -15.59 -9.51 -15.68
C ALA A 121 -16.19 -9.59 -14.25
N ALA A 122 -15.35 -9.82 -13.24
CA ALA A 122 -15.73 -9.96 -11.83
C ALA A 122 -15.21 -8.82 -10.94
N LEU A 123 -14.65 -7.75 -11.53
CA LEU A 123 -14.14 -6.58 -10.80
C LEU A 123 -14.89 -5.31 -11.19
N ASP A 124 -15.13 -4.43 -10.24
CA ASP A 124 -15.71 -3.10 -10.49
C ASP A 124 -14.64 -2.02 -10.61
N GLY A 125 -13.44 -2.25 -10.09
CA GLY A 125 -12.33 -1.31 -10.17
C GLY A 125 -11.05 -1.82 -9.52
N VAL A 126 -9.99 -1.06 -9.71
CA VAL A 126 -8.63 -1.38 -9.28
C VAL A 126 -8.04 -0.22 -8.48
N ILE A 127 -7.35 -0.53 -7.40
CA ILE A 127 -6.44 0.37 -6.68
C ILE A 127 -5.05 -0.23 -6.83
N ALA A 128 -4.06 0.54 -7.26
CA ALA A 128 -2.74 0.01 -7.52
C ALA A 128 -1.62 0.96 -7.09
N SER A 129 -0.59 0.42 -6.44
CA SER A 129 0.64 1.15 -6.16
C SER A 129 1.48 1.31 -7.42
N SER A 130 2.11 2.47 -7.60
CA SER A 130 3.06 2.73 -8.69
C SER A 130 4.25 1.78 -8.66
N MET A 131 4.60 1.25 -7.49
CA MET A 131 5.67 0.25 -7.32
C MET A 131 5.31 -1.13 -7.91
N ALA A 132 4.04 -1.36 -8.28
CA ALA A 132 3.58 -2.59 -8.92
C ALA A 132 3.37 -2.42 -10.44
N ALA A 133 4.19 -1.60 -11.10
CA ALA A 133 4.05 -1.20 -12.50
C ALA A 133 3.97 -2.39 -13.48
N ASP A 134 4.71 -3.46 -13.22
CA ASP A 134 4.70 -4.66 -14.07
C ASP A 134 3.34 -5.37 -14.09
N ALA A 135 2.64 -5.40 -12.93
CA ALA A 135 1.29 -5.94 -12.86
C ALA A 135 0.26 -5.04 -13.57
N LEU A 136 0.49 -3.72 -13.56
CA LEU A 136 -0.38 -2.75 -14.22
C LEU A 136 -0.36 -2.88 -15.75
N THR A 137 0.76 -3.31 -16.34
CA THR A 137 0.84 -3.55 -17.80
C THR A 137 -0.09 -4.68 -18.24
N ALA A 138 -0.29 -5.70 -17.40
CA ALA A 138 -1.23 -6.79 -17.66
C ALA A 138 -2.70 -6.36 -17.51
N ILE A 139 -2.98 -5.36 -16.66
CA ILE A 139 -4.34 -4.84 -16.37
C ILE A 139 -4.77 -3.76 -17.37
N ARG A 140 -3.83 -3.14 -18.09
CA ARG A 140 -4.05 -1.99 -19.00
C ARG A 140 -4.98 -2.23 -20.19
N GLY A 141 -5.44 -3.43 -20.44
CA GLY A 141 -6.30 -3.73 -21.61
C GLY A 141 -7.77 -3.37 -21.45
N GLU A 142 -8.23 -2.91 -20.29
CA GLU A 142 -9.65 -2.87 -19.95
C GLU A 142 -10.10 -1.53 -19.37
N ALA A 143 -11.35 -1.19 -19.64
CA ALA A 143 -12.00 0.06 -19.18
C ALA A 143 -12.39 0.03 -17.68
N LEU A 144 -11.60 -0.64 -16.82
CA LEU A 144 -11.85 -0.66 -15.38
C LEU A 144 -11.38 0.66 -14.74
N PRO A 145 -12.20 1.29 -13.89
CA PRO A 145 -11.78 2.42 -13.07
C PRO A 145 -10.53 2.07 -12.27
N LEU A 146 -9.47 2.87 -12.41
CA LEU A 146 -8.19 2.68 -11.75
C LEU A 146 -7.87 3.89 -10.89
N VAL A 147 -7.55 3.66 -9.62
CA VAL A 147 -6.96 4.64 -8.72
C VAL A 147 -5.50 4.27 -8.47
N MET A 148 -4.61 5.22 -8.72
CA MET A 148 -3.18 5.05 -8.47
C MET A 148 -2.83 5.50 -7.05
N LEU A 149 -1.94 4.76 -6.40
CA LEU A 149 -1.30 5.13 -5.15
C LEU A 149 0.17 5.44 -5.42
N ASP A 150 0.73 6.49 -4.78
CA ASP A 150 2.13 6.92 -4.94
C ASP A 150 2.54 7.15 -6.40
N SER A 151 1.73 7.85 -7.16
CA SER A 151 1.93 8.04 -8.59
C SER A 151 2.03 9.51 -8.94
N ASP A 152 2.73 9.82 -10.04
CA ASP A 152 2.77 11.19 -10.57
C ASP A 152 1.36 11.71 -10.84
N PRO A 153 0.93 12.79 -10.17
CA PRO A 153 -0.38 13.39 -10.41
C PRO A 153 -0.58 13.90 -11.84
N ALA A 154 0.51 14.25 -12.54
CA ALA A 154 0.47 14.64 -13.96
C ALA A 154 0.37 13.44 -14.90
N GLY A 155 0.54 12.23 -14.38
CA GLY A 155 0.44 10.98 -15.14
C GLY A 155 -1.02 10.65 -15.49
N SER A 156 -1.22 10.06 -16.66
CA SER A 156 -2.56 9.72 -17.19
C SER A 156 -2.98 8.26 -16.92
N LEU A 157 -2.36 7.59 -15.95
CA LEU A 157 -2.54 6.13 -15.77
C LEU A 157 -3.86 5.74 -15.10
N GLY A 158 -4.41 6.61 -14.25
CA GLY A 158 -5.62 6.32 -13.46
C GLY A 158 -6.68 7.40 -13.62
N ALA A 159 -7.90 7.06 -13.21
CA ALA A 159 -9.00 8.02 -13.09
C ALA A 159 -8.79 8.98 -11.90
N ALA A 160 -7.94 8.58 -10.94
CA ALA A 160 -7.54 9.38 -9.81
C ALA A 160 -6.18 8.92 -9.27
N THR A 161 -5.50 9.80 -8.54
CA THR A 161 -4.25 9.51 -7.83
C THR A 161 -4.42 9.94 -6.37
N VAL A 162 -3.92 9.12 -5.46
CA VAL A 162 -3.84 9.42 -4.02
C VAL A 162 -2.39 9.29 -3.60
N ASN A 163 -1.86 10.33 -2.97
CA ASN A 163 -0.46 10.39 -2.56
C ASN A 163 -0.33 10.73 -1.07
N LEU A 164 0.79 10.32 -0.49
CA LEU A 164 1.33 10.86 0.74
C LEU A 164 2.20 12.07 0.39
N ASP A 165 2.27 13.09 1.24
CA ASP A 165 3.16 14.25 1.04
C ASP A 165 4.62 13.88 1.34
N ILE A 166 5.15 12.96 0.51
CA ILE A 166 6.52 12.46 0.63
C ILE A 166 7.55 13.59 0.47
N ALA A 167 7.26 14.56 -0.38
CA ALA A 167 8.14 15.71 -0.56
C ALA A 167 8.27 16.49 0.76
N ASP A 168 7.17 16.70 1.50
CA ASP A 168 7.24 17.34 2.80
C ASP A 168 7.95 16.48 3.84
N GLY A 169 7.74 15.18 3.84
CA GLY A 169 8.47 14.25 4.71
C GLY A 169 9.99 14.36 4.53
N VAL A 170 10.46 14.38 3.28
CA VAL A 170 11.88 14.54 2.97
C VAL A 170 12.39 15.93 3.34
N ARG A 171 11.56 16.99 3.15
CA ARG A 171 11.90 18.35 3.64
C ARG A 171 12.11 18.39 5.15
N GLN A 172 11.26 17.70 5.90
CA GLN A 172 11.39 17.61 7.37
C GLN A 172 12.67 16.89 7.76
N VAL A 173 13.02 15.75 7.12
CA VAL A 173 14.29 15.02 7.35
C VAL A 173 15.50 15.90 7.04
N ALA A 174 15.52 16.51 5.85
CA ALA A 174 16.63 17.38 5.45
C ALA A 174 16.79 18.59 6.37
N GLY A 175 15.68 19.25 6.74
CA GLY A 175 15.66 20.35 7.68
C GLY A 175 16.20 19.97 9.06
N HIS A 176 15.80 18.79 9.58
CA HIS A 176 16.29 18.26 10.84
C HIS A 176 17.81 18.02 10.81
N LEU A 177 18.32 17.32 9.81
CA LEU A 177 19.77 17.04 9.70
C LEU A 177 20.60 18.31 9.47
N LEU A 178 20.12 19.23 8.62
CA LEU A 178 20.78 20.52 8.41
C LEU A 178 20.77 21.38 9.68
N GLY A 179 19.69 21.36 10.46
CA GLY A 179 19.57 22.02 11.75
C GLY A 179 20.55 21.45 12.80
N LEU A 180 20.82 20.16 12.78
CA LEU A 180 21.88 19.53 13.58
C LEU A 180 23.30 19.86 13.13
N GLY A 181 23.48 20.45 11.94
CA GLY A 181 24.77 20.84 11.41
C GLY A 181 25.38 19.84 10.41
N HIS A 182 24.65 18.80 9.99
CA HIS A 182 25.13 17.89 8.96
C HIS A 182 25.29 18.60 7.63
N ARG A 183 26.40 18.32 6.93
CA ARG A 183 26.72 18.87 5.61
C ARG A 183 27.16 17.79 4.61
N ARG A 184 27.56 16.62 5.08
CA ARG A 184 27.94 15.48 4.26
C ARG A 184 26.94 14.35 4.50
N VAL A 185 26.11 14.10 3.52
CA VAL A 185 24.98 13.16 3.60
C VAL A 185 25.17 12.03 2.59
N LEU A 186 24.94 10.80 3.04
CA LEU A 186 24.74 9.65 2.17
C LEU A 186 23.23 9.44 2.00
N HIS A 187 22.75 9.49 0.78
CA HIS A 187 21.42 9.03 0.44
C HIS A 187 21.47 7.53 0.09
N LEU A 188 20.93 6.70 0.93
CA LEU A 188 20.75 5.27 0.65
C LEU A 188 19.40 5.08 -0.02
N ALA A 189 19.43 5.18 -1.35
CA ALA A 189 18.23 5.16 -2.19
C ALA A 189 17.78 3.72 -2.50
N ALA A 190 16.48 3.52 -2.54
CA ALA A 190 15.90 2.28 -3.04
C ALA A 190 16.17 2.13 -4.56
N ASP A 191 16.55 0.94 -4.96
CA ASP A 191 16.73 0.59 -6.38
C ASP A 191 15.43 0.06 -6.98
N VAL A 192 14.42 0.93 -6.97
CA VAL A 192 13.07 0.65 -7.48
C VAL A 192 12.65 1.80 -8.39
N PRO A 193 12.31 1.55 -9.66
CA PRO A 193 11.84 2.56 -10.59
C PRO A 193 10.39 2.96 -10.26
N SER A 194 10.21 3.92 -9.37
CA SER A 194 8.88 4.41 -8.96
C SER A 194 8.95 5.89 -8.63
N TRP A 195 7.90 6.61 -8.99
CA TRP A 195 7.75 8.05 -8.77
C TRP A 195 8.02 8.46 -7.32
N THR A 196 7.56 7.67 -6.34
CA THR A 196 7.77 7.99 -4.92
C THR A 196 9.25 8.08 -4.54
N PHE A 197 10.13 7.24 -5.12
CA PHE A 197 11.57 7.29 -4.88
C PHE A 197 12.27 8.40 -5.67
N GLU A 198 11.75 8.74 -6.84
CA GLU A 198 12.23 9.89 -7.63
C GLU A 198 12.00 11.20 -6.88
N ILE A 199 10.82 11.39 -6.29
CA ILE A 199 10.49 12.57 -5.47
C ILE A 199 11.39 12.64 -4.23
N ARG A 200 11.63 11.51 -3.52
CA ARG A 200 12.54 11.47 -2.37
C ARG A 200 13.94 11.96 -2.75
N ALA A 201 14.50 11.42 -3.83
CA ALA A 201 15.82 11.79 -4.30
C ALA A 201 15.90 13.26 -4.74
N ALA A 202 14.92 13.72 -5.52
CA ALA A 202 14.90 15.08 -6.04
C ALA A 202 14.76 16.13 -4.92
N GLU A 203 13.85 15.91 -3.97
CA GLU A 203 13.61 16.85 -2.88
C GLU A 203 14.81 16.89 -1.91
N LEU A 204 15.41 15.74 -1.56
CA LEU A 204 16.60 15.69 -0.73
C LEU A 204 17.76 16.44 -1.39
N ALA A 205 18.02 16.19 -2.67
CA ALA A 205 19.08 16.87 -3.42
C ALA A 205 18.84 18.39 -3.48
N ALA A 206 17.60 18.82 -3.76
CA ALA A 206 17.25 20.23 -3.83
C ALA A 206 17.46 20.94 -2.48
N ARG A 207 17.05 20.31 -1.37
CA ARG A 207 17.20 20.88 -0.02
C ARG A 207 18.64 20.99 0.41
N LEU A 208 19.47 19.99 0.12
CA LEU A 208 20.89 20.04 0.42
C LEU A 208 21.61 21.09 -0.46
N ALA A 209 21.33 21.11 -1.75
CA ALA A 209 21.95 22.08 -2.66
C ALA A 209 21.68 23.55 -2.30
N ALA A 210 20.55 23.83 -1.63
CA ALA A 210 20.20 25.17 -1.17
C ALA A 210 21.09 25.68 0.00
N VAL A 211 21.89 24.81 0.63
CA VAL A 211 22.74 25.17 1.78
C VAL A 211 24.21 25.06 1.40
N PRO A 212 25.01 26.16 1.44
CA PRO A 212 26.41 26.12 1.08
C PRO A 212 27.22 25.11 1.90
N GLY A 213 28.17 24.45 1.24
CA GLY A 213 29.05 23.47 1.86
C GLY A 213 28.45 22.12 2.12
N THR A 214 27.25 21.85 1.57
CA THR A 214 26.66 20.51 1.62
C THR A 214 27.15 19.65 0.46
N GLU A 215 27.33 18.36 0.76
CA GLU A 215 27.66 17.31 -0.19
C GLU A 215 26.69 16.13 -0.01
N ILE A 216 26.19 15.61 -1.13
CA ILE A 216 25.39 14.40 -1.15
C ILE A 216 26.11 13.32 -1.96
N ARG A 217 26.18 12.12 -1.40
CA ARG A 217 26.51 10.89 -2.11
C ARG A 217 25.27 10.03 -2.18
N THR A 218 25.07 9.33 -3.28
CA THR A 218 23.96 8.38 -3.42
C THR A 218 24.52 6.98 -3.61
N ALA A 219 24.03 6.05 -2.79
CA ALA A 219 24.19 4.61 -2.99
C ALA A 219 22.80 4.00 -3.22
N ARG A 220 22.69 3.04 -4.12
CA ARG A 220 21.43 2.35 -4.41
C ARG A 220 21.46 0.94 -3.87
N ALA A 221 20.32 0.47 -3.36
CA ALA A 221 20.16 -0.88 -2.86
C ALA A 221 18.75 -1.38 -3.12
N PRO A 222 18.56 -2.69 -3.39
CA PRO A 222 17.24 -3.30 -3.29
C PRO A 222 16.70 -3.10 -1.86
N ILE A 223 15.39 -3.04 -1.71
CA ILE A 223 14.73 -2.85 -0.39
C ILE A 223 14.90 -4.14 0.44
N SER A 224 16.11 -4.35 0.91
CA SER A 224 16.50 -5.46 1.77
C SER A 224 17.61 -5.05 2.74
N ILE A 225 17.65 -5.70 3.90
CA ILE A 225 18.69 -5.44 4.92
C ILE A 225 20.09 -5.78 4.36
N GLU A 226 20.20 -6.86 3.61
CA GLU A 226 21.47 -7.33 3.03
C GLU A 226 21.99 -6.39 1.94
N GLY A 227 21.11 -5.97 1.03
CA GLY A 227 21.46 -5.01 -0.01
C GLY A 227 21.89 -3.66 0.55
N ALA A 228 21.12 -3.14 1.50
CA ALA A 228 21.41 -1.90 2.21
C ALA A 228 22.73 -1.96 2.98
N LEU A 229 23.01 -3.07 3.65
CA LEU A 229 24.28 -3.30 4.34
C LEU A 229 25.45 -3.19 3.36
N ALA A 230 25.41 -3.94 2.26
CA ALA A 230 26.50 -3.96 1.28
C ALA A 230 26.72 -2.57 0.63
N ALA A 231 25.63 -1.89 0.25
CA ALA A 231 25.71 -0.56 -0.36
C ALA A 231 26.25 0.49 0.62
N THR A 232 25.85 0.42 1.90
CA THR A 232 26.32 1.35 2.94
C THR A 232 27.80 1.11 3.26
N GLU A 233 28.24 -0.15 3.43
CA GLU A 233 29.66 -0.47 3.64
C GLU A 233 30.52 0.07 2.48
N ALA A 234 30.11 -0.19 1.24
CA ALA A 234 30.84 0.30 0.07
C ALA A 234 30.91 1.83 0.03
N ALA A 235 29.79 2.53 0.30
CA ALA A 235 29.73 3.98 0.28
C ALA A 235 30.57 4.64 1.39
N LEU A 236 30.63 4.05 2.59
CA LEU A 236 31.37 4.58 3.73
C LEU A 236 32.88 4.28 3.69
N THR A 237 33.28 3.23 2.96
CA THR A 237 34.68 2.88 2.74
C THR A 237 35.26 3.50 1.47
N ALA A 238 34.46 4.12 0.64
CA ALA A 238 34.89 4.82 -0.57
C ALA A 238 35.81 6.01 -0.24
N PRO A 239 36.80 6.35 -1.11
CA PRO A 239 37.68 7.50 -0.91
C PRO A 239 36.93 8.82 -0.73
N GLY A 240 37.48 9.70 0.09
CA GLY A 240 37.02 11.06 0.34
C GLY A 240 36.36 11.25 1.73
N PRO A 241 35.84 12.45 2.01
CA PRO A 241 35.28 12.76 3.32
C PRO A 241 34.09 11.85 3.65
N ARG A 242 34.12 11.24 4.84
CA ARG A 242 33.04 10.35 5.29
C ARG A 242 31.75 11.14 5.49
N PRO A 243 30.59 10.64 5.01
CA PRO A 243 29.28 11.17 5.38
C PRO A 243 29.06 11.13 6.89
N THR A 244 28.40 12.15 7.41
CA THR A 244 28.07 12.25 8.85
C THR A 244 26.61 11.86 9.12
N ALA A 245 25.80 11.72 8.08
CA ALA A 245 24.44 11.22 8.15
C ALA A 245 24.12 10.32 6.96
N VAL A 246 23.26 9.34 7.19
CA VAL A 246 22.66 8.48 6.17
C VAL A 246 21.17 8.72 6.17
N VAL A 247 20.62 9.13 5.02
CA VAL A 247 19.18 9.23 4.77
C VAL A 247 18.76 8.01 3.95
N CYS A 248 17.91 7.19 4.53
CA CYS A 248 17.43 5.95 3.92
C CYS A 248 16.02 6.14 3.38
N ASP A 249 15.73 5.59 2.20
CA ASP A 249 14.41 5.68 1.58
C ASP A 249 13.34 4.84 2.30
N ASP A 250 13.74 3.91 3.16
CA ASP A 250 12.81 3.19 4.04
C ASP A 250 13.51 2.69 5.32
N ASP A 251 12.73 2.22 6.30
CA ASP A 251 13.25 1.75 7.59
C ASP A 251 14.03 0.44 7.47
N LYS A 252 13.75 -0.39 6.47
CA LYS A 252 14.48 -1.64 6.20
C LYS A 252 15.89 -1.35 5.66
N LEU A 253 16.01 -0.33 4.80
CA LEU A 253 17.32 0.18 4.36
C LEU A 253 18.10 0.75 5.55
N ALA A 254 17.42 1.47 6.46
CA ALA A 254 18.05 1.99 7.67
C ALA A 254 18.60 0.85 8.56
N ALA A 255 17.86 -0.23 8.72
CA ALA A 255 18.36 -1.40 9.47
C ALA A 255 19.61 -2.03 8.85
N GLY A 256 19.70 -2.05 7.51
CA GLY A 256 20.92 -2.45 6.80
C GLY A 256 22.10 -1.49 7.06
N ALA A 257 21.81 -0.18 7.04
CA ALA A 257 22.80 0.85 7.37
C ALA A 257 23.34 0.70 8.81
N TYR A 258 22.47 0.43 9.80
CA TYR A 258 22.90 0.14 11.18
C TYR A 258 23.86 -1.06 11.24
N LYS A 259 23.56 -2.14 10.52
CA LYS A 259 24.45 -3.31 10.44
C LYS A 259 25.80 -2.97 9.82
N ALA A 260 25.80 -2.16 8.76
CA ALA A 260 27.03 -1.70 8.10
C ALA A 260 27.89 -0.84 9.03
N LEU A 261 27.29 0.16 9.66
CA LEU A 261 27.96 1.03 10.62
C LEU A 261 28.60 0.22 11.77
N ARG A 262 27.84 -0.69 12.36
CA ARG A 262 28.34 -1.59 13.41
C ARG A 262 29.55 -2.42 12.96
N ARG A 263 29.52 -2.99 11.73
CA ARG A 263 30.66 -3.75 11.17
C ARG A 263 31.89 -2.90 10.97
N LEU A 264 31.70 -1.62 10.61
CA LEU A 264 32.79 -0.64 10.44
C LEU A 264 33.25 -0.04 11.78
N GLY A 265 32.70 -0.47 12.93
CA GLY A 265 33.04 0.07 14.25
C GLY A 265 32.51 1.49 14.48
N LEU A 266 31.53 1.93 13.68
CA LEU A 266 30.90 3.25 13.78
C LEU A 266 29.60 3.16 14.60
N ARG A 267 29.35 4.17 15.43
CA ARG A 267 28.19 4.23 16.33
C ARG A 267 27.14 5.17 15.77
N VAL A 268 25.89 4.76 15.93
CA VAL A 268 24.71 5.57 15.70
C VAL A 268 24.26 6.10 17.07
N PRO A 269 24.00 7.42 17.22
CA PRO A 269 24.22 8.50 16.26
C PRO A 269 25.61 9.14 16.33
N ASP A 270 26.44 8.72 17.27
CA ASP A 270 27.68 9.42 17.68
C ASP A 270 28.67 9.68 16.54
N ASP A 271 28.85 8.72 15.64
CA ASP A 271 29.78 8.81 14.53
C ASP A 271 29.05 9.08 13.21
N VAL A 272 27.81 8.56 13.05
CA VAL A 272 26.95 8.76 11.88
C VAL A 272 25.49 8.74 12.32
N SER A 273 24.75 9.80 12.01
CA SER A 273 23.29 9.83 12.15
C SER A 273 22.60 9.01 11.07
N VAL A 274 21.47 8.37 11.39
CA VAL A 274 20.68 7.60 10.44
C VAL A 274 19.22 8.02 10.52
N THR A 275 18.58 8.21 9.37
CA THR A 275 17.13 8.41 9.27
C THR A 275 16.52 7.40 8.32
N GLY A 276 15.27 7.04 8.58
CA GLY A 276 14.44 6.18 7.72
C GLY A 276 13.21 6.90 7.20
N LEU A 277 12.29 6.12 6.66
CA LEU A 277 10.98 6.53 6.20
C LEU A 277 10.06 5.31 6.28
N ASP A 278 8.84 5.48 6.77
CA ASP A 278 7.66 4.62 6.93
C ASP A 278 7.17 4.56 8.40
N ASP A 279 8.06 4.61 9.41
CA ASP A 279 7.78 4.40 10.85
C ASP A 279 7.18 3.02 11.15
N LEU A 280 7.81 1.98 10.60
CA LEU A 280 7.43 0.59 10.86
C LEU A 280 7.84 0.14 12.27
N ALA A 281 7.35 -1.01 12.74
CA ALA A 281 7.76 -1.61 14.01
C ALA A 281 9.30 -1.78 14.11
N LEU A 282 9.97 -1.96 12.98
CA LEU A 282 11.42 -2.00 12.88
C LEU A 282 12.10 -0.73 13.40
N ALA A 283 11.48 0.44 13.23
CA ALA A 283 12.05 1.72 13.68
C ALA A 283 12.24 1.77 15.21
N THR A 284 11.36 1.15 15.98
CA THR A 284 11.44 1.05 17.43
C THR A 284 12.22 -0.18 17.92
N ALA A 285 12.49 -1.14 17.03
CA ALA A 285 13.30 -2.32 17.35
C ALA A 285 14.81 -2.09 17.19
N LEU A 286 15.20 -1.02 16.51
CA LEU A 286 16.60 -0.61 16.39
C LEU A 286 17.09 0.07 17.68
N ASP A 287 18.38 -0.05 17.96
CA ASP A 287 19.02 0.59 19.12
C ASP A 287 20.25 1.41 18.66
N PRO A 288 20.20 2.76 18.83
CA PRO A 288 19.05 3.55 19.30
C PRO A 288 17.86 3.53 18.34
N GLU A 289 16.64 3.82 18.84
CA GLU A 289 15.43 3.89 18.02
C GLU A 289 15.58 4.86 16.85
N LEU A 290 15.04 4.50 15.71
CA LEU A 290 15.21 5.22 14.44
C LEU A 290 14.35 6.49 14.35
N THR A 291 15.00 7.61 14.04
CA THR A 291 14.35 8.83 13.53
C THR A 291 13.86 8.56 12.12
N THR A 292 12.56 8.70 11.88
CA THR A 292 11.93 8.31 10.61
C THR A 292 10.69 9.17 10.32
N VAL A 293 10.19 9.11 9.10
CA VAL A 293 8.93 9.78 8.73
C VAL A 293 7.78 8.79 8.86
N ARG A 294 6.77 9.15 9.65
CA ARG A 294 5.55 8.35 9.77
C ARG A 294 4.66 8.52 8.57
N LEU A 295 4.35 7.41 7.91
CA LEU A 295 3.38 7.29 6.84
C LEU A 295 2.14 6.58 7.38
N ASP A 296 0.97 7.23 7.31
CA ASP A 296 -0.29 6.60 7.73
C ASP A 296 -0.82 5.66 6.64
N ALA A 297 -0.35 4.42 6.69
CA ALA A 297 -0.69 3.39 5.71
C ALA A 297 -2.19 3.05 5.69
N GLU A 298 -2.86 3.03 6.85
CA GLU A 298 -4.30 2.76 6.90
C GLU A 298 -5.09 3.91 6.27
N LEU A 299 -4.79 5.15 6.64
CA LEU A 299 -5.43 6.33 6.03
C LEU A 299 -5.19 6.37 4.54
N PHE A 300 -3.99 6.00 4.08
CA PHE A 300 -3.66 5.94 2.66
C PHE A 300 -4.54 4.92 1.91
N GLY A 301 -4.73 3.74 2.48
CA GLY A 301 -5.64 2.73 1.95
C GLY A 301 -7.10 3.19 1.94
N GLU A 302 -7.56 3.84 3.03
CA GLU A 302 -8.90 4.41 3.11
C GLU A 302 -9.16 5.44 2.01
N ARG A 303 -8.23 6.37 1.83
CA ARG A 303 -8.33 7.42 0.80
C ARG A 303 -8.33 6.81 -0.60
N GLY A 304 -7.52 5.78 -0.85
CA GLY A 304 -7.53 5.04 -2.11
C GLY A 304 -8.88 4.40 -2.41
N MET A 305 -9.49 3.74 -1.43
CA MET A 305 -10.81 3.12 -1.61
C MET A 305 -11.92 4.16 -1.74
N ARG A 306 -11.91 5.26 -0.96
CA ARG A 306 -12.86 6.36 -1.10
C ARG A 306 -12.77 7.03 -2.47
N ALA A 307 -11.55 7.23 -2.98
CA ALA A 307 -11.33 7.77 -4.32
C ALA A 307 -11.94 6.84 -5.38
N LEU A 308 -11.73 5.52 -5.28
CA LEU A 308 -12.33 4.57 -6.21
C LEU A 308 -13.87 4.58 -6.13
N LEU A 309 -14.45 4.65 -4.94
CA LEU A 309 -15.91 4.76 -4.78
C LEU A 309 -16.45 6.04 -5.43
N ALA A 310 -15.76 7.17 -5.28
CA ALA A 310 -16.14 8.43 -5.92
C ALA A 310 -16.14 8.29 -7.44
N VAL A 311 -15.08 7.70 -8.03
CA VAL A 311 -14.99 7.43 -9.48
C VAL A 311 -16.13 6.52 -9.94
N LEU A 312 -16.42 5.43 -9.20
CA LEU A 312 -17.52 4.50 -9.52
C LEU A 312 -18.90 5.14 -9.47
N GLU A 313 -19.06 6.20 -8.70
CA GLU A 313 -20.30 6.96 -8.56
C GLU A 313 -20.35 8.20 -9.47
N GLY A 314 -19.32 8.44 -10.28
CA GLY A 314 -19.21 9.60 -11.17
C GLY A 314 -19.00 10.91 -10.40
N ARG A 315 -18.46 10.83 -9.18
CA ARG A 315 -18.08 11.99 -8.35
C ARG A 315 -16.57 12.24 -8.44
N GLU A 316 -16.17 13.48 -8.21
CA GLU A 316 -14.74 13.80 -8.09
C GLU A 316 -14.18 13.24 -6.76
N PRO A 317 -13.03 12.56 -6.79
CA PRO A 317 -12.32 12.15 -5.59
C PRO A 317 -11.83 13.34 -4.78
N GLU A 318 -11.65 13.14 -3.49
CA GLU A 318 -11.03 14.13 -2.62
C GLU A 318 -9.59 14.40 -3.06
N SER A 319 -9.24 15.68 -3.20
CA SER A 319 -7.92 16.16 -3.65
C SER A 319 -6.99 16.43 -2.47
N GLY A 320 -5.68 16.47 -2.74
CA GLY A 320 -4.62 16.81 -1.79
C GLY A 320 -3.92 15.58 -1.20
N ASP A 321 -2.63 15.76 -0.99
CA ASP A 321 -1.76 14.72 -0.43
C ASP A 321 -2.03 14.52 1.06
N ILE A 322 -1.81 13.31 1.54
CA ILE A 322 -1.96 12.94 2.94
C ILE A 322 -0.73 13.44 3.70
N PRO A 323 -0.89 14.26 4.75
CA PRO A 323 0.23 14.76 5.53
C PRO A 323 1.06 13.63 6.16
N VAL A 324 2.37 13.85 6.24
CA VAL A 324 3.33 12.94 6.89
C VAL A 324 4.12 13.70 7.95
N HIS A 325 4.72 13.00 8.92
CA HIS A 325 5.36 13.63 10.07
C HIS A 325 6.70 12.97 10.41
N LEU A 326 7.73 13.79 10.59
CA LEU A 326 9.00 13.33 11.13
C LEU A 326 8.84 12.94 12.61
N VAL A 327 9.23 11.74 12.96
CA VAL A 327 9.30 11.21 14.33
C VAL A 327 10.75 11.17 14.73
N VAL A 328 11.18 12.14 15.54
CA VAL A 328 12.56 12.24 16.03
C VAL A 328 12.75 11.27 17.18
N ARG A 329 13.78 10.43 17.09
CA ARG A 329 14.19 9.44 18.11
C ARG A 329 15.71 9.53 18.35
N GLY A 330 16.32 8.44 18.80
CA GLY A 330 17.71 8.40 19.24
C GLY A 330 18.78 8.27 18.16
N SER A 331 18.42 8.13 16.87
CA SER A 331 19.38 7.83 15.81
C SER A 331 20.06 9.03 15.15
N THR A 332 19.77 10.23 15.64
CA THR A 332 20.33 11.47 15.08
C THR A 332 20.89 12.37 16.18
N ALA A 333 22.07 12.93 15.94
CA ALA A 333 22.75 13.89 16.82
C ALA A 333 23.62 14.85 16.00
N PRO A 334 24.06 15.99 16.53
CA PRO A 334 25.03 16.85 15.84
C PRO A 334 26.29 16.09 15.41
N PRO A 335 26.82 16.35 14.20
CA PRO A 335 28.03 15.69 13.74
C PRO A 335 29.21 16.02 14.65
N ARG A 336 30.05 15.03 14.93
CA ARG A 336 31.29 15.30 15.63
C ARG A 336 32.19 16.23 14.79
N VAL A 337 32.64 17.30 15.39
CA VAL A 337 33.65 18.15 14.78
C VAL A 337 34.91 17.32 14.71
N SER A 338 35.36 16.97 13.48
CA SER A 338 36.71 16.38 13.29
C SER A 338 37.70 17.44 13.66
N GLY A 339 38.38 17.27 14.79
CA GLY A 339 39.50 18.09 15.18
C GLY A 339 40.68 17.91 14.23
#